data_8dbb7ccf9f6c35db41799754531a8361
#
_entry.id   8dbb7ccf9f6c35db41799754531a8361
#
_cell.length_a   1.000
_cell.length_b   1.000
_cell.length_c   1.000
_cell.angle_alpha   90.00
_cell.angle_beta   90.00
_cell.angle_gamma   90.00
#
_symmetry.space_group_name_H-M   'P 1'
#
loop_
_entity.id
_entity.type
_entity.pdbx_description
1 polymer ?
#
loop_
_entity_poly.entity_id
_entity_poly.type
_entity_poly.pdbx_seq_one_letter_code
_entity_poly.pdbx_strand_id
1 'polypeptide(L)'
;MNANLFEDLAAYYGNIYQLSPLSSKIYACLAFDFSRKGISFEDLQQRLGASKSSVSHSLKIMEEQHLITYTYKEQSRVRLFSLNSEYSLCRFTKLIDNMQQEKELIARMISEKKKQKITNEKLDAVFHLYTDTLTKNVALLEDTMQTLQSIVK
;
A
#
# COMPACT_ATOMS: atom_id res chain seq x y z
N MET A 1 23.39 -4.75 -1.79
CA MET A 1 22.02 -4.86 -1.20
C MET A 1 22.12 -5.68 0.07
N ASN A 2 21.55 -5.23 1.17
CA ASN A 2 21.52 -5.99 2.42
C ASN A 2 20.53 -7.16 2.26
N ALA A 3 21.03 -8.41 2.31
CA ALA A 3 20.23 -9.59 2.03
C ALA A 3 19.09 -9.80 3.05
N ASN A 4 19.34 -9.53 4.33
CA ASN A 4 18.31 -9.67 5.37
C ASN A 4 17.18 -8.66 5.16
N LEU A 5 17.50 -7.40 4.92
CA LEU A 5 16.50 -6.37 4.65
C LEU A 5 15.70 -6.65 3.37
N PHE A 6 16.33 -7.26 2.38
CA PHE A 6 15.63 -7.65 1.15
C PHE A 6 14.57 -8.73 1.40
N GLU A 7 14.91 -9.79 2.14
CA GLU A 7 13.96 -10.85 2.48
C GLU A 7 12.86 -10.33 3.43
N ASP A 8 13.19 -9.47 4.38
CA ASP A 8 12.22 -8.83 5.28
C ASP A 8 11.21 -7.98 4.50
N LEU A 9 11.68 -7.17 3.54
CA LEU A 9 10.80 -6.39 2.66
C LEU A 9 9.93 -7.28 1.79
N ALA A 10 10.50 -8.33 1.19
CA ALA A 10 9.75 -9.26 0.37
C ALA A 10 8.65 -9.96 1.19
N ALA A 11 8.96 -10.42 2.41
CA ALA A 11 8.00 -11.05 3.30
C ALA A 11 6.89 -10.07 3.71
N TYR A 12 7.26 -8.86 4.14
CA TYR A 12 6.31 -7.84 4.60
C TYR A 12 5.32 -7.42 3.51
N TYR A 13 5.84 -7.02 2.34
CA TYR A 13 4.97 -6.58 1.25
C TYR A 13 4.26 -7.74 0.56
N GLY A 14 4.85 -8.92 0.57
CA GLY A 14 4.19 -10.15 0.14
C GLY A 14 2.90 -10.41 0.91
N ASN A 15 2.94 -10.26 2.23
CA ASN A 15 1.76 -10.41 3.07
C ASN A 15 0.73 -9.28 2.87
N ILE A 16 1.19 -8.02 2.81
CA ILE A 16 0.28 -6.87 2.66
C ILE A 16 -0.47 -6.90 1.34
N TYR A 17 0.22 -7.24 0.24
CA TYR A 17 -0.36 -7.20 -1.11
C TYR A 17 -0.79 -8.57 -1.62
N GLN A 18 -0.72 -9.60 -0.79
CA GLN A 18 -1.03 -10.98 -1.15
C GLN A 18 -0.28 -11.45 -2.41
N LEU A 19 1.01 -11.14 -2.46
CA LEU A 19 1.87 -11.45 -3.61
C LEU A 19 2.39 -12.88 -3.55
N SER A 20 2.62 -13.46 -4.73
CA SER A 20 3.40 -14.69 -4.83
C SER A 20 4.84 -14.47 -4.36
N PRO A 21 5.57 -15.51 -3.97
CA PRO A 21 6.97 -15.39 -3.52
C PRO A 21 7.86 -14.65 -4.54
N LEU A 22 7.68 -14.90 -5.84
CA LEU A 22 8.45 -14.23 -6.88
C LEU A 22 8.02 -12.75 -7.03
N SER A 23 6.72 -12.46 -7.04
CA SER A 23 6.22 -11.08 -7.09
C SER A 23 6.70 -10.26 -5.90
N SER A 24 6.74 -10.85 -4.69
CA SER A 24 7.27 -10.20 -3.48
C SER A 24 8.75 -9.83 -3.63
N LYS A 25 9.56 -10.72 -4.21
CA LYS A 25 10.98 -10.45 -4.50
C LYS A 25 11.17 -9.40 -5.59
N ILE A 26 10.33 -9.41 -6.63
CA ILE A 26 10.32 -8.34 -7.64
C ILE A 26 10.00 -7.00 -6.96
N TYR A 27 8.97 -6.94 -6.12
CA TYR A 27 8.63 -5.73 -5.37
C TYR A 27 9.81 -5.21 -4.55
N ALA A 28 10.47 -6.10 -3.80
CA ALA A 28 11.66 -5.75 -3.03
C ALA A 28 12.80 -5.24 -3.91
N CYS A 29 13.07 -5.86 -5.06
CA CYS A 29 14.06 -5.36 -6.03
C CYS A 29 13.76 -3.92 -6.46
N LEU A 30 12.50 -3.63 -6.80
CA LEU A 30 12.09 -2.30 -7.23
C LEU A 30 12.12 -1.28 -6.08
N ALA A 31 11.84 -1.71 -4.85
CA ALA A 31 11.95 -0.86 -3.66
C ALA A 31 13.40 -0.43 -3.37
N PHE A 32 14.38 -1.27 -3.72
CA PHE A 32 15.80 -0.94 -3.61
C PHE A 32 16.37 -0.12 -4.76
N ASP A 33 15.57 0.18 -5.79
CA ASP A 33 15.97 1.13 -6.83
C ASP A 33 15.80 2.58 -6.33
N PHE A 34 16.68 2.99 -5.42
CA PHE A 34 16.68 4.36 -4.87
C PHE A 34 16.97 5.44 -5.92
N SER A 35 17.57 5.05 -7.05
CA SER A 35 17.82 5.96 -8.17
C SER A 35 16.57 6.26 -9.01
N ARG A 36 15.51 5.47 -8.82
CA ARG A 36 14.24 5.56 -9.59
C ARG A 36 14.43 5.49 -11.10
N LYS A 37 15.50 4.85 -11.55
CA LYS A 37 15.78 4.66 -12.98
C LYS A 37 14.97 3.53 -13.60
N GLY A 38 14.36 2.71 -12.76
CA GLY A 38 13.67 1.50 -13.15
C GLY A 38 14.63 0.33 -13.44
N ILE A 39 14.10 -0.88 -13.37
CA ILE A 39 14.85 -2.12 -13.59
C ILE A 39 14.27 -2.82 -14.82
N SER A 40 15.15 -3.26 -15.73
CA SER A 40 14.72 -3.97 -16.93
C SER A 40 14.20 -5.37 -16.60
N PHE A 41 13.44 -5.96 -17.54
CA PHE A 41 12.99 -7.34 -17.43
C PHE A 41 14.15 -8.32 -17.27
N GLU A 42 15.19 -8.15 -18.10
CA GLU A 42 16.38 -8.98 -18.10
C GLU A 42 17.14 -8.88 -16.77
N ASP A 43 17.28 -7.67 -16.22
CA ASP A 43 17.94 -7.46 -14.93
C ASP A 43 17.16 -8.12 -13.79
N LEU A 44 15.82 -8.02 -13.78
CA LEU A 44 14.97 -8.70 -12.80
C LEU A 44 15.12 -10.20 -12.89
N GLN A 45 15.08 -10.76 -14.12
CA GLN A 45 15.25 -12.17 -14.36
C GLN A 45 16.60 -12.69 -13.86
N GLN A 46 17.67 -11.97 -14.18
CA GLN A 46 19.03 -12.34 -13.78
C GLN A 46 19.23 -12.27 -12.27
N ARG A 47 18.79 -11.17 -11.64
CA ARG A 47 18.91 -10.95 -10.17
C ARG A 47 18.18 -12.00 -9.37
N LEU A 48 17.02 -12.47 -9.85
CA LEU A 48 16.16 -13.40 -9.12
C LEU A 48 16.35 -14.85 -9.53
N GLY A 49 17.13 -15.13 -10.58
CA GLY A 49 17.34 -16.48 -11.09
C GLY A 49 16.05 -17.17 -11.53
N ALA A 50 15.04 -16.38 -11.97
CA ALA A 50 13.71 -16.89 -12.28
C ALA A 50 13.52 -17.11 -13.79
N SER A 51 12.57 -17.98 -14.16
CA SER A 51 12.25 -18.21 -15.56
C SER A 51 11.59 -16.98 -16.21
N LYS A 52 11.77 -16.80 -17.51
CA LYS A 52 11.17 -15.72 -18.29
C LYS A 52 9.64 -15.69 -18.14
N SER A 53 9.00 -16.84 -18.19
CA SER A 53 7.54 -16.95 -18.04
C SER A 53 7.06 -16.53 -16.66
N SER A 54 7.78 -16.94 -15.60
CA SER A 54 7.42 -16.60 -14.21
C SER A 54 7.57 -15.10 -13.95
N VAL A 55 8.66 -14.48 -14.40
CA VAL A 55 8.86 -13.02 -14.27
C VAL A 55 7.79 -12.25 -15.04
N SER A 56 7.51 -12.66 -16.29
CA SER A 56 6.47 -12.02 -17.11
C SER A 56 5.08 -12.08 -16.46
N HIS A 57 4.71 -13.25 -15.92
CA HIS A 57 3.44 -13.45 -15.22
C HIS A 57 3.35 -12.58 -13.96
N SER A 58 4.42 -12.57 -13.14
CA SER A 58 4.47 -11.76 -11.93
C SER A 58 4.33 -10.26 -12.22
N LEU A 59 5.07 -9.75 -13.22
CA LEU A 59 4.99 -8.35 -13.61
C LEU A 59 3.59 -7.98 -14.10
N LYS A 60 2.96 -8.83 -14.92
CA LYS A 60 1.59 -8.61 -15.40
C LYS A 60 0.60 -8.46 -14.24
N ILE A 61 0.61 -9.38 -13.27
CA ILE A 61 -0.26 -9.30 -12.09
C ILE A 61 0.00 -8.01 -11.30
N MET A 62 1.26 -7.65 -11.10
CA MET A 62 1.61 -6.44 -10.35
C MET A 62 1.23 -5.15 -11.10
N GLU A 63 1.26 -5.14 -12.43
CA GLU A 63 0.73 -4.05 -13.26
C GLU A 63 -0.80 -3.95 -13.13
N GLU A 64 -1.52 -5.07 -13.22
CA GLU A 64 -2.99 -5.14 -13.05
C GLU A 64 -3.43 -4.67 -11.65
N GLN A 65 -2.61 -4.92 -10.64
CA GLN A 65 -2.82 -4.42 -9.27
C GLN A 65 -2.35 -2.96 -9.05
N HIS A 66 -1.86 -2.30 -10.09
CA HIS A 66 -1.29 -0.94 -10.00
C HIS A 66 -0.13 -0.77 -9.01
N LEU A 67 0.54 -1.86 -8.62
CA LEU A 67 1.69 -1.83 -7.71
C LEU A 67 2.95 -1.29 -8.37
N ILE A 68 3.08 -1.55 -9.67
CA ILE A 68 4.21 -1.15 -10.49
C ILE A 68 3.75 -0.41 -11.74
N THR A 69 4.64 0.35 -12.30
CA THR A 69 4.52 0.98 -13.61
C THR A 69 5.78 0.75 -14.41
N TYR A 70 5.79 1.15 -15.67
CA TYR A 70 7.01 1.12 -16.46
C TYR A 70 7.13 2.35 -17.37
N THR A 71 8.36 2.68 -17.70
CA THR A 71 8.73 3.63 -18.75
C THR A 71 9.56 2.92 -19.81
N TYR A 72 9.70 3.50 -20.98
CA TYR A 72 10.63 2.99 -21.97
C TYR A 72 12.00 3.66 -21.80
N LYS A 73 13.05 2.85 -21.92
CA LYS A 73 14.42 3.37 -22.01
C LYS A 73 14.53 4.22 -23.27
N GLU A 74 15.21 5.37 -23.15
CA GLU A 74 15.43 6.28 -24.29
C GLU A 74 15.90 5.54 -25.54
N GLN A 75 15.28 5.85 -26.67
CA GLN A 75 15.57 5.28 -28.00
C GLN A 75 15.52 3.74 -28.06
N SER A 76 14.78 3.10 -27.15
CA SER A 76 14.69 1.64 -27.03
C SER A 76 13.25 1.20 -26.75
N ARG A 77 12.94 -0.06 -27.07
CA ARG A 77 11.68 -0.72 -26.66
C ARG A 77 11.78 -1.45 -25.32
N VAL A 78 12.90 -1.29 -24.62
CA VAL A 78 13.11 -1.91 -23.32
C VAL A 78 12.28 -1.20 -22.28
N ARG A 79 11.40 -1.96 -21.57
CA ARG A 79 10.64 -1.47 -20.43
C ARG A 79 11.51 -1.45 -19.19
N LEU A 80 11.45 -0.35 -18.46
CA LEU A 80 12.08 -0.16 -17.16
C LEU A 80 10.95 -0.08 -16.11
N PHE A 81 10.86 -1.09 -15.28
CA PHE A 81 9.83 -1.22 -14.26
C PHE A 81 10.24 -0.48 -12.99
N SER A 82 9.27 0.17 -12.36
CA SER A 82 9.43 0.87 -11.09
C SER A 82 8.17 0.72 -10.23
N LEU A 83 8.31 0.96 -8.93
CA LEU A 83 7.13 1.04 -8.07
C LEU A 83 6.27 2.22 -8.49
N ASN A 84 4.96 2.00 -8.47
CA ASN A 84 4.00 3.06 -8.73
C ASN A 84 3.95 4.01 -7.53
N SER A 85 4.43 5.26 -7.71
CA SER A 85 4.43 6.27 -6.65
C SER A 85 3.03 6.68 -6.19
N GLU A 86 2.04 6.59 -7.07
CA GLU A 86 0.64 6.88 -6.74
C GLU A 86 0.02 5.80 -5.85
N TYR A 87 0.60 4.61 -5.82
CA TYR A 87 0.07 3.51 -5.00
C TYR A 87 0.14 3.80 -3.50
N SER A 88 1.14 4.53 -3.04
CA SER A 88 1.21 4.98 -1.65
C SER A 88 0.03 5.88 -1.28
N LEU A 89 -0.41 6.74 -2.19
CA LEU A 89 -1.59 7.58 -2.04
C LEU A 89 -2.87 6.74 -1.98
N CYS A 90 -3.04 5.77 -2.88
CA CYS A 90 -4.17 4.84 -2.86
C CYS A 90 -4.27 4.07 -1.53
N ARG A 91 -3.13 3.70 -0.94
CA ARG A 91 -3.10 3.04 0.36
C ARG A 91 -3.59 3.94 1.49
N PHE A 92 -3.18 5.21 1.51
CA PHE A 92 -3.68 6.17 2.49
C PHE A 92 -5.18 6.42 2.31
N THR A 93 -5.67 6.58 1.07
CA THR A 93 -7.10 6.71 0.78
C THR A 93 -7.88 5.53 1.37
N LYS A 94 -7.43 4.30 1.13
CA LYS A 94 -8.10 3.11 1.66
C LYS A 94 -8.11 3.04 3.20
N LEU A 95 -7.05 3.51 3.86
CA LEU A 95 -7.00 3.61 5.32
C LEU A 95 -8.01 4.64 5.83
N ILE A 96 -8.08 5.80 5.20
CA ILE A 96 -9.03 6.86 5.53
C ILE A 96 -10.47 6.37 5.37
N ASP A 97 -10.78 5.75 4.22
CA ASP A 97 -12.11 5.21 3.94
C ASP A 97 -12.55 4.18 4.99
N ASN A 98 -11.66 3.26 5.35
CA ASN A 98 -11.93 2.26 6.38
C ASN A 98 -12.22 2.90 7.74
N MET A 99 -11.42 3.89 8.16
CA MET A 99 -11.62 4.60 9.41
C MET A 99 -12.92 5.42 9.43
N GLN A 100 -13.27 6.04 8.30
CA GLN A 100 -14.53 6.78 8.17
C GLN A 100 -15.74 5.84 8.24
N GLN A 101 -15.71 4.71 7.54
CA GLN A 101 -16.76 3.69 7.61
C GLN A 101 -16.93 3.14 9.03
N GLU A 102 -15.83 2.86 9.72
CA GLU A 102 -15.87 2.37 11.10
C GLU A 102 -16.49 3.42 12.04
N LYS A 103 -16.12 4.70 11.88
CA LYS A 103 -16.70 5.81 12.63
C LYS A 103 -18.23 5.92 12.43
N GLU A 104 -18.69 5.76 11.19
CA GLU A 104 -20.12 5.77 10.86
C GLU A 104 -20.86 4.59 11.52
N LEU A 105 -20.26 3.39 11.50
CA LEU A 105 -20.86 2.21 12.15
C LEU A 105 -20.97 2.41 13.66
N ILE A 106 -19.94 2.97 14.30
CA ILE A 106 -19.98 3.25 15.74
C ILE A 106 -21.06 4.31 16.06
N ALA A 107 -21.20 5.35 15.24
CA ALA A 107 -22.25 6.35 15.42
C ALA A 107 -23.65 5.72 15.34
N ARG A 108 -23.84 4.78 14.41
CA ARG A 108 -25.11 4.01 14.31
C ARG A 108 -25.34 3.12 15.54
N MET A 109 -24.31 2.45 16.06
CA MET A 109 -24.38 1.66 17.30
C MET A 109 -24.76 2.51 18.50
N ILE A 110 -24.17 3.70 18.64
CA ILE A 110 -24.52 4.67 19.70
C ILE A 110 -25.98 5.08 19.58
N SER A 111 -26.46 5.38 18.37
CA SER A 111 -27.85 5.74 18.12
C SER A 111 -28.81 4.60 18.52
N GLU A 112 -28.49 3.37 18.17
CA GLU A 112 -29.30 2.21 18.50
C GLU A 112 -29.35 1.95 20.02
N LYS A 113 -28.22 2.06 20.71
CA LYS A 113 -28.12 2.00 22.16
C LYS A 113 -29.05 3.01 22.86
N LYS A 114 -29.07 4.26 22.31
CA LYS A 114 -29.96 5.31 22.83
C LYS A 114 -31.45 4.97 22.69
N LYS A 115 -31.85 4.41 21.54
CA LYS A 115 -33.23 3.95 21.30
C LYS A 115 -33.65 2.87 22.30
N GLN A 116 -32.73 1.97 22.60
CA GLN A 116 -32.98 0.88 23.60
C GLN A 116 -32.92 1.36 25.04
N LYS A 117 -32.64 2.66 25.28
CA LYS A 117 -32.55 3.28 26.64
C LYS A 117 -31.51 2.59 27.53
N ILE A 118 -30.46 2.00 26.95
CA ILE A 118 -29.36 1.35 27.68
C ILE A 118 -28.38 2.42 28.15
N THR A 119 -28.25 2.56 29.47
CA THR A 119 -27.23 3.42 30.11
C THR A 119 -26.01 2.60 30.49
N ASN A 120 -24.84 2.99 29.97
CA ASN A 120 -23.55 2.40 30.37
C ASN A 120 -22.46 3.45 30.15
N GLU A 121 -22.12 4.17 31.20
CA GLU A 121 -21.15 5.29 31.14
C GLU A 121 -19.75 4.85 30.69
N LYS A 122 -19.30 3.66 31.09
CA LYS A 122 -17.98 3.15 30.66
C LYS A 122 -17.96 2.88 29.16
N LEU A 123 -19.03 2.29 28.62
CA LEU A 123 -19.15 2.04 27.19
C LEU A 123 -19.26 3.34 26.40
N ASP A 124 -19.96 4.34 26.92
CA ASP A 124 -20.07 5.66 26.31
C ASP A 124 -18.72 6.37 26.27
N ALA A 125 -17.93 6.29 27.35
CA ALA A 125 -16.58 6.82 27.39
C ALA A 125 -15.66 6.13 26.37
N VAL A 126 -15.75 4.81 26.22
CA VAL A 126 -14.99 4.05 25.21
C VAL A 126 -15.37 4.49 23.80
N PHE A 127 -16.65 4.57 23.49
CA PHE A 127 -17.10 5.00 22.17
C PHE A 127 -16.65 6.44 21.85
N HIS A 128 -16.73 7.35 22.81
CA HIS A 128 -16.26 8.72 22.64
C HIS A 128 -14.76 8.78 22.36
N LEU A 129 -13.94 8.11 23.18
CA LEU A 129 -12.50 8.07 23.01
C LEU A 129 -12.13 7.49 21.63
N TYR A 130 -12.80 6.40 21.23
CA TYR A 130 -12.51 5.71 19.99
C TYR A 130 -12.87 6.55 18.75
N THR A 131 -14.07 7.14 18.73
CA THR A 131 -14.51 8.01 17.63
C THR A 131 -13.66 9.29 17.52
N ASP A 132 -13.25 9.88 18.65
CA ASP A 132 -12.33 11.01 18.67
C ASP A 132 -10.95 10.64 18.09
N THR A 133 -10.44 9.46 18.47
CA THR A 133 -9.18 8.93 17.94
C THR A 133 -9.25 8.69 16.43
N LEU A 134 -10.31 8.06 15.93
CA LEU A 134 -10.51 7.86 14.48
C LEU A 134 -10.57 9.21 13.74
N THR A 135 -11.27 10.20 14.30
CA THR A 135 -11.39 11.53 13.70
C THR A 135 -10.03 12.22 13.58
N LYS A 136 -9.22 12.17 14.64
CA LYS A 136 -7.86 12.74 14.64
C LYS A 136 -6.93 12.03 13.67
N ASN A 137 -7.01 10.70 13.60
CA ASN A 137 -6.20 9.92 12.68
C ASN A 137 -6.56 10.18 11.21
N VAL A 138 -7.85 10.30 10.88
CA VAL A 138 -8.31 10.66 9.54
C VAL A 138 -7.73 12.02 9.14
N ALA A 139 -7.87 13.04 9.98
CA ALA A 139 -7.36 14.39 9.69
C ALA A 139 -5.83 14.38 9.47
N LEU A 140 -5.09 13.64 10.30
CA LEU A 140 -3.64 13.49 10.15
C LEU A 140 -3.25 12.80 8.84
N LEU A 141 -3.97 11.75 8.44
CA LEU A 141 -3.72 11.04 7.19
C LEU A 141 -4.06 11.88 5.96
N GLU A 142 -5.14 12.67 6.01
CA GLU A 142 -5.52 13.60 4.94
C GLU A 142 -4.46 14.69 4.74
N ASP A 143 -3.95 15.29 5.81
CA ASP A 143 -2.85 16.27 5.77
C ASP A 143 -1.57 15.63 5.19
N THR A 144 -1.24 14.42 5.65
CA THR A 144 -0.11 13.64 5.13
C THR A 144 -0.25 13.37 3.63
N MET A 145 -1.45 13.00 3.17
CA MET A 145 -1.73 12.80 1.75
C MET A 145 -1.52 14.06 0.92
N GLN A 146 -1.99 15.21 1.38
CA GLN A 146 -1.78 16.49 0.70
C GLN A 146 -0.29 16.81 0.56
N THR A 147 0.47 16.58 1.63
CA THR A 147 1.92 16.77 1.62
C THR A 147 2.60 15.82 0.64
N LEU A 148 2.26 14.53 0.65
CA LEU A 148 2.81 13.54 -0.30
C LEU A 148 2.48 13.89 -1.75
N GLN A 149 1.26 14.34 -2.04
CA GLN A 149 0.88 14.77 -3.39
C GLN A 149 1.71 15.95 -3.89
N SER A 150 2.14 16.85 -3.00
CA SER A 150 3.02 17.97 -3.36
C SER A 150 4.46 17.56 -3.65
N ILE A 151 4.92 16.44 -3.06
CA ILE A 151 6.28 15.91 -3.23
C ILE A 151 6.39 15.05 -4.50
N VAL A 152 5.32 14.33 -4.84
CA VAL A 152 5.30 13.37 -5.95
C VAL A 152 5.04 14.04 -7.32
N LYS A 153 4.47 15.24 -7.33
CA LYS A 153 4.32 16.08 -8.53
C LYS A 153 5.64 16.70 -8.93
#